data_f5b4ac61a9fbd76eeae1920ab38a95ee
#
_entry.id   f5b4ac61a9fbd76eeae1920ab38a95ee
#
_cell.length_a   1.000
_cell.length_b   1.000
_cell.length_c   1.000
_cell.angle_alpha   90.00
_cell.angle_beta   90.00
_cell.angle_gamma   90.00
#
_symmetry.space_group_name_H-M   'P 1'
#
loop_
_entity.id
_entity.type
_entity.pdbx_description
1 polymer ?
#
loop_
_entity_poly.entity_id
_entity_poly.type
_entity_poly.pdbx_seq_one_letter_code
_entity_poly.pdbx_strand_id
1 'polypeptide(L)'
;LYFDQHNAQGGGRRNIKIRKMDDGYEPDRCAANTKKLIDDDVFALFGYIGTPTSVAALPLATRARVPFFAPFTGAMALREPLSRTTFHVRASYNDETALIVKQLTSLGLKKIAVFYQNDAYGKAGLDGVTLALAAQNLKPVAQATVERNSVDVAAAVTALTAAAPDA
;
A
#
# COMPACT_ATOMS: atom_id res chain seq x y z
N LEU A 1 -18.74 -6.96 12.70
CA LEU A 1 -18.43 -7.66 13.95
C LEU A 1 -18.06 -6.68 15.08
N TYR A 2 -16.88 -5.98 15.03
CA TYR A 2 -16.50 -5.05 16.10
C TYR A 2 -17.48 -3.88 16.26
N PHE A 3 -17.83 -3.21 15.17
CA PHE A 3 -18.78 -2.09 15.21
C PHE A 3 -20.20 -2.53 15.60
N ASP A 4 -20.62 -3.73 15.21
CA ASP A 4 -21.91 -4.27 15.61
C ASP A 4 -21.94 -4.55 17.12
N GLN A 5 -20.86 -5.13 17.65
CA GLN A 5 -20.70 -5.34 19.09
C GLN A 5 -20.66 -4.01 19.86
N HIS A 6 -19.90 -3.03 19.37
CA HIS A 6 -19.84 -1.70 19.96
C HIS A 6 -21.23 -1.03 19.99
N ASN A 7 -21.97 -1.09 18.89
CA ASN A 7 -23.32 -0.55 18.81
C ASN A 7 -24.29 -1.27 19.77
N ALA A 8 -24.19 -2.60 19.86
CA ALA A 8 -25.03 -3.42 20.76
C ALA A 8 -24.75 -3.15 22.24
N GLN A 9 -23.53 -2.78 22.60
CA GLN A 9 -23.14 -2.40 23.96
C GLN A 9 -23.49 -0.96 24.34
N GLY A 10 -24.30 -0.30 23.53
CA GLY A 10 -24.70 1.09 23.76
C GLY A 10 -23.68 2.14 23.32
N GLY A 11 -22.74 1.76 22.44
CA GLY A 11 -21.69 2.50 21.69
C GLY A 11 -21.51 4.00 21.87
N GLY A 12 -21.67 4.52 23.07
CA GLY A 12 -21.69 5.95 23.35
C GLY A 12 -22.99 6.60 22.87
N ARG A 13 -22.91 7.88 22.49
CA ARG A 13 -24.09 8.66 22.07
C ARG A 13 -24.49 8.45 20.60
N ARG A 14 -23.70 7.70 19.81
CA ARG A 14 -23.90 7.55 18.37
C ARG A 14 -23.51 6.15 17.91
N ASN A 15 -24.38 5.53 17.13
CA ASN A 15 -24.10 4.26 16.45
C ASN A 15 -23.20 4.48 15.23
N ILE A 16 -22.31 3.52 15.00
CA ILE A 16 -21.46 3.47 13.79
C ILE A 16 -22.19 2.65 12.73
N LYS A 17 -22.49 3.27 11.60
CA LYS A 17 -23.06 2.63 10.43
C LYS A 17 -22.01 2.53 9.33
N ILE A 18 -21.73 1.33 8.85
CA ILE A 18 -20.77 1.10 7.78
C ILE A 18 -21.51 1.05 6.43
N ARG A 19 -21.01 1.82 5.47
CA ARG A 19 -21.31 1.69 4.05
C ARG A 19 -20.15 1.01 3.35
N LYS A 20 -20.39 -0.13 2.70
CA LYS A 20 -19.37 -0.90 1.98
C LYS A 20 -19.57 -0.73 0.49
N MET A 21 -18.47 -0.55 -0.23
CA MET A 21 -18.43 -0.52 -1.70
C MET A 21 -17.22 -1.33 -2.16
N ASP A 22 -17.46 -2.22 -3.11
CA ASP A 22 -16.41 -3.05 -3.71
C ASP A 22 -15.84 -2.32 -4.92
N ASP A 23 -14.55 -2.06 -4.92
CA ASP A 23 -13.82 -1.47 -6.05
C ASP A 23 -13.12 -2.53 -6.91
N GLY A 24 -13.15 -3.81 -6.51
CA GLY A 24 -12.47 -4.89 -7.22
C GLY A 24 -10.97 -4.65 -7.36
N TYR A 25 -10.38 -3.85 -6.47
CA TYR A 25 -8.98 -3.42 -6.53
C TYR A 25 -8.65 -2.58 -7.78
N GLU A 26 -9.66 -1.92 -8.38
CA GLU A 26 -9.49 -1.08 -9.57
C GLU A 26 -9.49 0.42 -9.18
N PRO A 27 -8.41 1.19 -9.49
CA PRO A 27 -8.27 2.59 -9.09
C PRO A 27 -9.43 3.49 -9.54
N ASP A 28 -9.88 3.35 -10.78
CA ASP A 28 -10.98 4.17 -11.33
C ASP A 28 -12.31 3.89 -10.61
N ARG A 29 -12.58 2.62 -10.33
CA ARG A 29 -13.78 2.21 -9.58
C ARG A 29 -13.67 2.69 -8.13
N CYS A 30 -12.49 2.62 -7.53
CA CYS A 30 -12.24 3.14 -6.20
C CYS A 30 -12.48 4.66 -6.13
N ALA A 31 -11.98 5.42 -7.10
CA ALA A 31 -12.22 6.86 -7.17
C ALA A 31 -13.72 7.18 -7.30
N ALA A 32 -14.45 6.46 -8.18
CA ALA A 32 -15.89 6.64 -8.34
C ALA A 32 -16.66 6.31 -7.05
N ASN A 33 -16.33 5.21 -6.39
CA ASN A 33 -16.91 4.82 -5.11
C ASN A 33 -16.62 5.84 -4.02
N THR A 34 -15.38 6.35 -3.97
CA THR A 34 -14.97 7.40 -3.01
C THR A 34 -15.78 8.67 -3.20
N LYS A 35 -15.93 9.11 -4.45
CA LYS A 35 -16.77 10.28 -4.76
C LYS A 35 -18.20 10.08 -4.25
N LYS A 36 -18.81 8.93 -4.52
CA LYS A 36 -20.15 8.61 -4.07
C LYS A 36 -20.28 8.60 -2.54
N LEU A 37 -19.29 8.02 -1.84
CA LEU A 37 -19.28 8.03 -0.36
C LEU A 37 -19.20 9.45 0.20
N ILE A 38 -18.40 10.33 -0.42
CA ILE A 38 -18.27 11.74 -0.05
C ILE A 38 -19.59 12.48 -0.31
N ASP A 39 -20.21 12.27 -1.48
CA ASP A 39 -21.51 12.87 -1.84
C ASP A 39 -22.64 12.38 -0.89
N ASP A 40 -22.50 11.18 -0.33
CA ASP A 40 -23.38 10.59 0.68
C ASP A 40 -23.10 11.09 2.13
N ASP A 41 -22.23 12.10 2.29
CA ASP A 41 -21.86 12.75 3.54
C ASP A 41 -21.34 11.77 4.62
N VAL A 42 -20.43 10.87 4.26
CA VAL A 42 -19.82 9.96 5.24
C VAL A 42 -18.89 10.71 6.19
N PHE A 43 -18.91 10.34 7.48
CA PHE A 43 -18.05 10.91 8.50
C PHE A 43 -16.56 10.65 8.24
N ALA A 44 -16.20 9.46 7.76
CA ALA A 44 -14.84 9.05 7.46
C ALA A 44 -14.81 7.97 6.38
N LEU A 45 -13.71 7.93 5.63
CA LEU A 45 -13.35 6.85 4.73
C LEU A 45 -12.43 5.89 5.49
N PHE A 46 -12.75 4.60 5.49
CA PHE A 46 -12.08 3.62 6.33
C PHE A 46 -11.73 2.34 5.58
N GLY A 47 -10.53 1.80 5.84
CA GLY A 47 -10.16 0.45 5.43
C GLY A 47 -9.99 0.25 3.92
N TYR A 48 -9.55 1.26 3.21
CA TYR A 48 -9.17 1.13 1.80
C TYR A 48 -8.02 0.16 1.64
N ILE A 49 -8.08 -0.73 0.67
CA ILE A 49 -7.05 -1.75 0.45
C ILE A 49 -6.26 -1.45 -0.82
N GLY A 50 -4.94 -1.43 -0.66
CA GLY A 50 -3.98 -1.31 -1.75
C GLY A 50 -3.48 0.11 -2.04
N THR A 51 -2.31 0.18 -2.62
CA THR A 51 -1.65 1.46 -2.97
C THR A 51 -2.34 2.14 -4.16
N PRO A 52 -2.58 1.48 -5.31
CA PRO A 52 -3.18 2.14 -6.47
C PRO A 52 -4.55 2.73 -6.16
N THR A 53 -5.38 1.99 -5.46
CA THR A 53 -6.74 2.40 -5.05
C THR A 53 -6.70 3.55 -4.05
N SER A 54 -5.84 3.45 -3.02
CA SER A 54 -5.71 4.50 -2.00
C SER A 54 -5.13 5.79 -2.58
N VAL A 55 -4.17 5.70 -3.51
CA VAL A 55 -3.62 6.89 -4.22
C VAL A 55 -4.69 7.57 -5.07
N ALA A 56 -5.57 6.82 -5.72
CA ALA A 56 -6.68 7.37 -6.48
C ALA A 56 -7.74 8.07 -5.59
N ALA A 57 -7.98 7.54 -4.39
CA ALA A 57 -8.94 8.08 -3.43
C ALA A 57 -8.44 9.31 -2.65
N LEU A 58 -7.14 9.36 -2.33
CA LEU A 58 -6.53 10.37 -1.46
C LEU A 58 -6.83 11.82 -1.88
N PRO A 59 -6.69 12.23 -3.15
CA PRO A 59 -6.98 13.60 -3.58
C PRO A 59 -8.44 14.00 -3.35
N LEU A 60 -9.37 13.06 -3.51
CA LEU A 60 -10.80 13.28 -3.28
C LEU A 60 -11.09 13.48 -1.79
N ALA A 61 -10.56 12.59 -0.95
CA ALA A 61 -10.69 12.69 0.50
C ALA A 61 -10.09 14.00 1.05
N THR A 62 -8.89 14.36 0.58
CA THR A 62 -8.19 15.58 1.00
C THR A 62 -8.97 16.85 0.61
N ARG A 63 -9.46 16.91 -0.64
CA ARG A 63 -10.26 18.05 -1.12
C ARG A 63 -11.55 18.22 -0.34
N ALA A 64 -12.21 17.10 -0.05
CA ALA A 64 -13.46 17.09 0.72
C ALA A 64 -13.24 17.26 2.23
N ARG A 65 -11.99 17.21 2.71
CA ARG A 65 -11.62 17.22 4.13
C ARG A 65 -12.26 16.09 4.93
N VAL A 66 -12.54 14.97 4.28
CA VAL A 66 -13.06 13.76 4.93
C VAL A 66 -11.89 12.96 5.50
N PRO A 67 -11.91 12.56 6.78
CA PRO A 67 -10.87 11.72 7.35
C PRO A 67 -10.67 10.43 6.55
N PHE A 68 -9.42 10.16 6.15
CA PHE A 68 -9.01 8.94 5.46
C PHE A 68 -8.25 8.06 6.43
N PHE A 69 -8.94 7.10 7.03
CA PHE A 69 -8.46 6.35 8.17
C PHE A 69 -8.03 4.94 7.77
N ALA A 70 -6.82 4.58 8.20
CA ALA A 70 -6.25 3.23 8.07
C ALA A 70 -6.25 2.68 6.63
N PRO A 71 -5.77 3.42 5.60
CA PRO A 71 -5.55 2.80 4.30
C PRO A 71 -4.55 1.65 4.45
N PHE A 72 -4.91 0.46 3.92
CA PHE A 72 -4.07 -0.73 4.02
C PHE A 72 -2.98 -0.71 2.95
N THR A 73 -2.03 0.19 3.15
CA THR A 73 -0.82 0.37 2.34
C THR A 73 0.26 1.07 3.16
N GLY A 74 1.53 0.73 2.89
CA GLY A 74 2.71 1.36 3.48
C GLY A 74 3.37 2.39 2.58
N ALA A 75 2.78 2.70 1.41
CA ALA A 75 3.40 3.58 0.41
C ALA A 75 3.62 5.01 0.91
N MET A 76 4.79 5.58 0.63
CA MET A 76 5.15 6.94 1.01
C MET A 76 4.27 7.99 0.33
N ALA A 77 3.74 7.72 -0.85
CA ALA A 77 2.83 8.62 -1.57
C ALA A 77 1.55 9.00 -0.79
N LEU A 78 1.18 8.24 0.25
CA LEU A 78 0.08 8.59 1.14
C LEU A 78 0.54 9.30 2.43
N ARG A 79 1.85 9.40 2.64
CA ARG A 79 2.49 9.93 3.86
C ARG A 79 3.20 11.25 3.62
N GLU A 80 3.72 11.42 2.42
CA GLU A 80 4.44 12.61 2.01
C GLU A 80 3.86 13.19 0.70
N PRO A 81 3.52 14.48 0.68
CA PRO A 81 3.54 15.41 1.82
C PRO A 81 2.51 15.06 2.89
N LEU A 82 2.77 15.43 4.14
CA LEU A 82 1.88 15.14 5.26
C LEU A 82 0.45 15.66 5.00
N SER A 83 -0.51 14.75 5.04
CA SER A 83 -1.94 15.08 4.99
C SER A 83 -2.53 15.07 6.40
N ARG A 84 -3.15 16.20 6.81
CA ARG A 84 -3.76 16.32 8.13
C ARG A 84 -5.02 15.47 8.31
N THR A 85 -5.56 14.95 7.22
CA THR A 85 -6.79 14.14 7.23
C THR A 85 -6.53 12.66 7.01
N THR A 86 -5.27 12.25 6.82
CA THR A 86 -4.90 10.85 6.59
C THR A 86 -4.25 10.27 7.84
N PHE A 87 -4.77 9.15 8.33
CA PHE A 87 -4.34 8.51 9.56
C PHE A 87 -3.87 7.09 9.28
N HIS A 88 -2.59 6.82 9.50
CA HIS A 88 -1.95 5.52 9.27
C HIS A 88 -1.88 4.70 10.55
N VAL A 89 -2.13 3.39 10.43
CA VAL A 89 -2.06 2.42 11.55
C VAL A 89 -1.05 1.29 11.30
N ARG A 90 -0.25 1.42 10.24
CA ARG A 90 0.84 0.47 9.94
C ARG A 90 2.12 1.21 9.58
N ALA A 91 3.25 0.49 9.60
CA ALA A 91 4.55 0.99 9.16
C ALA A 91 4.54 1.38 7.67
N SER A 92 5.50 2.20 7.26
CA SER A 92 5.75 2.45 5.85
C SER A 92 6.42 1.25 5.17
N TYR A 93 6.30 1.15 3.84
CA TYR A 93 7.08 0.16 3.09
C TYR A 93 8.58 0.41 3.22
N ASN A 94 9.01 1.65 3.39
CA ASN A 94 10.43 1.96 3.64
C ASN A 94 10.90 1.34 4.96
N ASP A 95 10.10 1.40 6.04
CA ASP A 95 10.45 0.77 7.31
C ASP A 95 10.46 -0.77 7.20
N GLU A 96 9.44 -1.34 6.56
CA GLU A 96 9.30 -2.78 6.37
C GLU A 96 10.46 -3.34 5.53
N THR A 97 10.76 -2.72 4.39
CA THR A 97 11.85 -3.16 3.50
C THR A 97 13.23 -2.94 4.10
N ALA A 98 13.42 -1.86 4.87
CA ALA A 98 14.66 -1.64 5.61
C ALA A 98 14.94 -2.78 6.60
N LEU A 99 13.90 -3.25 7.31
CA LEU A 99 14.04 -4.37 8.22
C LEU A 99 14.34 -5.68 7.47
N ILE A 100 13.67 -5.94 6.36
CA ILE A 100 13.90 -7.13 5.52
C ILE A 100 15.35 -7.13 4.98
N VAL A 101 15.78 -6.03 4.37
CA VAL A 101 17.14 -5.90 3.82
C VAL A 101 18.18 -6.04 4.92
N LYS A 102 17.98 -5.40 6.08
CA LYS A 102 18.87 -5.55 7.23
C LYS A 102 18.99 -7.02 7.67
N GLN A 103 17.88 -7.75 7.72
CA GLN A 103 17.89 -9.16 8.10
C GLN A 103 18.65 -10.01 7.06
N LEU A 104 18.36 -9.85 5.78
CA LEU A 104 19.05 -10.59 4.72
C LEU A 104 20.56 -10.33 4.73
N THR A 105 20.96 -9.08 4.79
CA THR A 105 22.38 -8.71 4.78
C THR A 105 23.14 -9.15 6.05
N SER A 106 22.47 -9.21 7.18
CA SER A 106 23.05 -9.76 8.42
C SER A 106 23.34 -11.27 8.33
N LEU A 107 22.61 -11.97 7.49
CA LEU A 107 22.85 -13.39 7.15
C LEU A 107 23.88 -13.59 6.02
N GLY A 108 24.47 -12.50 5.53
CA GLY A 108 25.44 -12.54 4.43
C GLY A 108 24.84 -12.56 3.03
N LEU A 109 23.50 -12.50 2.90
CA LEU A 109 22.79 -12.48 1.62
C LEU A 109 22.81 -11.06 1.05
N LYS A 110 23.73 -10.77 0.15
CA LYS A 110 23.97 -9.41 -0.37
C LYS A 110 23.51 -9.22 -1.81
N LYS A 111 23.36 -10.28 -2.56
CA LYS A 111 22.86 -10.27 -3.94
C LYS A 111 21.33 -10.36 -3.91
N ILE A 112 20.67 -9.23 -3.64
CA ILE A 112 19.21 -9.17 -3.51
C ILE A 112 18.61 -8.77 -4.85
N ALA A 113 17.65 -9.57 -5.35
CA ALA A 113 16.82 -9.24 -6.50
C ALA A 113 15.42 -8.81 -6.06
N VAL A 114 14.72 -8.06 -6.91
CA VAL A 114 13.36 -7.61 -6.61
C VAL A 114 12.42 -8.01 -7.74
N PHE A 115 11.42 -8.82 -7.39
CA PHE A 115 10.29 -9.12 -8.26
C PHE A 115 9.07 -8.37 -7.76
N TYR A 116 8.42 -7.57 -8.61
CA TYR A 116 7.32 -6.73 -8.17
C TYR A 116 6.23 -6.56 -9.24
N GLN A 117 5.01 -6.26 -8.80
CA GLN A 117 3.91 -5.89 -9.70
C GLN A 117 4.17 -4.50 -10.29
N ASN A 118 4.01 -4.34 -11.61
CA ASN A 118 4.26 -3.07 -12.31
C ASN A 118 3.12 -2.06 -12.07
N ASP A 119 2.99 -1.61 -10.83
CA ASP A 119 2.05 -0.56 -10.41
C ASP A 119 2.60 0.24 -9.22
N ALA A 120 1.79 1.14 -8.67
CA ALA A 120 2.18 1.97 -7.53
C ALA A 120 2.54 1.17 -6.28
N TYR A 121 1.94 -0.02 -6.08
CA TYR A 121 2.27 -0.91 -4.97
C TYR A 121 3.68 -1.48 -5.11
N GLY A 122 3.93 -2.15 -6.24
CA GLY A 122 5.23 -2.79 -6.47
C GLY A 122 6.37 -1.77 -6.57
N LYS A 123 6.14 -0.62 -7.19
CA LYS A 123 7.13 0.47 -7.25
C LYS A 123 7.48 1.00 -5.86
N ALA A 124 6.50 1.18 -4.98
CA ALA A 124 6.76 1.61 -3.61
C ALA A 124 7.60 0.58 -2.82
N GLY A 125 7.40 -0.71 -3.07
CA GLY A 125 8.25 -1.77 -2.51
C GLY A 125 9.68 -1.74 -3.05
N LEU A 126 9.83 -1.62 -4.37
CA LEU A 126 11.14 -1.49 -5.02
C LEU A 126 11.92 -0.27 -4.50
N ASP A 127 11.26 0.88 -4.38
CA ASP A 127 11.87 2.11 -3.88
C ASP A 127 12.40 1.91 -2.45
N GLY A 128 11.61 1.29 -1.59
CA GLY A 128 12.01 0.98 -0.23
C GLY A 128 13.20 0.02 -0.15
N VAL A 129 13.21 -1.06 -0.94
CA VAL A 129 14.36 -1.98 -1.02
C VAL A 129 15.59 -1.26 -1.55
N THR A 130 15.44 -0.47 -2.60
CA THR A 130 16.55 0.29 -3.20
C THR A 130 17.17 1.27 -2.20
N LEU A 131 16.32 1.99 -1.46
CA LEU A 131 16.76 2.90 -0.41
C LEU A 131 17.52 2.17 0.70
N ALA A 132 16.99 1.04 1.17
CA ALA A 132 17.60 0.25 2.22
C ALA A 132 18.95 -0.36 1.81
N LEU A 133 19.07 -0.84 0.57
CA LEU A 133 20.34 -1.34 0.01
C LEU A 133 21.37 -0.22 -0.17
N ALA A 134 20.92 0.95 -0.67
CA ALA A 134 21.80 2.10 -0.85
C ALA A 134 22.44 2.57 0.48
N ALA A 135 21.71 2.51 1.59
CA ALA A 135 22.23 2.80 2.92
C ALA A 135 23.38 1.85 3.36
N GLN A 136 23.56 0.71 2.68
CA GLN A 136 24.61 -0.26 2.90
C GLN A 136 25.63 -0.30 1.75
N ASN A 137 25.60 0.68 0.83
CA ASN A 137 26.41 0.75 -0.39
C ASN A 137 26.17 -0.46 -1.33
N LEU A 138 24.94 -1.00 -1.32
CA LEU A 138 24.49 -2.09 -2.18
C LEU A 138 23.40 -1.56 -3.14
N LYS A 139 23.06 -2.39 -4.12
CA LYS A 139 21.95 -2.16 -5.05
C LYS A 139 21.28 -3.48 -5.39
N PRO A 140 20.03 -3.49 -5.86
CA PRO A 140 19.42 -4.70 -6.40
C PRO A 140 20.27 -5.28 -7.54
N VAL A 141 20.53 -6.59 -7.52
CA VAL A 141 21.31 -7.26 -8.59
C VAL A 141 20.45 -7.52 -9.82
N ALA A 142 19.14 -7.62 -9.65
CA ALA A 142 18.16 -7.69 -10.73
C ALA A 142 16.83 -7.12 -10.28
N GLN A 143 16.05 -6.67 -11.26
CA GLN A 143 14.67 -6.21 -11.08
C GLN A 143 13.82 -6.80 -12.19
N ALA A 144 12.67 -7.35 -11.85
CA ALA A 144 11.73 -7.87 -12.84
C ALA A 144 10.29 -7.63 -12.39
N THR A 145 9.40 -7.51 -13.36
CA THR A 145 8.00 -7.14 -13.11
C THR A 145 7.02 -8.16 -13.66
N VAL A 146 5.83 -8.14 -13.09
CA VAL A 146 4.63 -8.70 -13.70
C VAL A 146 3.60 -7.58 -13.80
N GLU A 147 2.86 -7.55 -14.89
CA GLU A 147 1.76 -6.60 -15.07
C GLU A 147 0.60 -6.94 -14.12
N ARG A 148 -0.10 -5.91 -13.65
CA ARG A 148 -1.30 -6.09 -12.83
C ARG A 148 -2.35 -6.90 -13.60
N ASN A 149 -3.02 -7.82 -12.92
CA ASN A 149 -4.00 -8.75 -13.51
C ASN A 149 -3.41 -9.73 -14.54
N SER A 150 -2.07 -9.90 -14.58
CA SER A 150 -1.39 -10.87 -15.43
C SER A 150 -0.72 -11.96 -14.59
N VAL A 151 -0.56 -13.14 -15.19
CA VAL A 151 0.23 -14.25 -14.66
C VAL A 151 1.44 -14.58 -15.56
N ASP A 152 1.72 -13.71 -16.54
CA ASP A 152 2.87 -13.88 -17.42
C ASP A 152 4.15 -13.42 -16.71
N VAL A 153 4.89 -14.40 -16.20
CA VAL A 153 6.11 -14.18 -15.40
C VAL A 153 7.36 -14.80 -16.05
N ALA A 154 7.23 -15.39 -17.24
CA ALA A 154 8.32 -16.16 -17.87
C ALA A 154 9.59 -15.32 -18.07
N ALA A 155 9.44 -14.12 -18.62
CA ALA A 155 10.55 -13.19 -18.82
C ALA A 155 11.20 -12.75 -17.49
N ALA A 156 10.37 -12.50 -16.49
CA ALA A 156 10.82 -12.10 -15.15
C ALA A 156 11.63 -13.23 -14.48
N VAL A 157 11.14 -14.46 -14.53
CA VAL A 157 11.86 -15.65 -14.01
C VAL A 157 13.21 -15.80 -14.70
N THR A 158 13.24 -15.69 -16.03
CA THR A 158 14.50 -15.79 -16.79
C THR A 158 15.52 -14.73 -16.35
N ALA A 159 15.09 -13.48 -16.25
CA ALA A 159 15.97 -12.37 -15.86
C ALA A 159 16.51 -12.53 -14.43
N LEU A 160 15.65 -12.91 -13.49
CA LEU A 160 16.04 -13.10 -12.09
C LEU A 160 16.97 -14.30 -11.92
N THR A 161 16.68 -15.43 -12.60
CA THR A 161 17.54 -16.62 -12.54
C THR A 161 18.93 -16.34 -13.11
N ALA A 162 19.02 -15.59 -14.22
CA ALA A 162 20.30 -15.23 -14.83
C ALA A 162 21.19 -14.36 -13.91
N ALA A 163 20.58 -13.56 -13.02
CA ALA A 163 21.31 -12.73 -12.06
C ALA A 163 21.86 -13.53 -10.86
N ALA A 164 21.42 -14.78 -10.69
CA ALA A 164 21.80 -15.66 -9.57
C ALA A 164 21.81 -14.94 -8.21
N PRO A 165 20.68 -14.38 -7.75
CA PRO A 165 20.61 -13.68 -6.48
C PRO A 165 20.75 -14.65 -5.29
N ASP A 166 21.14 -14.09 -4.14
CA ASP A 166 21.13 -14.82 -2.86
C ASP A 166 19.71 -14.83 -2.26
N ALA A 167 18.92 -13.78 -2.57
CA ALA A 167 17.54 -13.60 -2.12
C ALA A 167 16.75 -12.70 -3.09
#